data_745aff3063c60d9744dbdedad0c6f86c
#
_entry.id   745aff3063c60d9744dbdedad0c6f86c
#
_cell.length_a   1.000
_cell.length_b   1.000
_cell.length_c   1.000
_cell.angle_alpha   90.00
_cell.angle_beta   90.00
_cell.angle_gamma   90.00
#
_symmetry.space_group_name_H-M   'P 1'
#
loop_
_entity.id
_entity.type
_entity.pdbx_description
1 polymer ?
#
loop_
_entity_poly.entity_id
_entity_poly.type
_entity_poly.pdbx_seq_one_letter_code
_entity_poly.pdbx_strand_id
1 'polypeptide(L)'
;MSLLRRRSDAVLGTIVGDVVGSVYESRWTKVDDRAFPLLAPGSRPTDDTVLSLAVAEAVRTDAAFAPTLQRWARQYPHAGYGGMFKAWMAADDPQPYGSFGNGSAMRVAPIACAHDDLEVVLEVAARSAIVT
;
A
#
# COMPACT_ATOMS: atom_id res chain seq x y z
N MET A 1 -18.60 -19.10 4.85
CA MET A 1 -17.92 -18.02 4.09
C MET A 1 -16.60 -18.61 3.60
N SER A 2 -16.34 -18.66 2.28
CA SER A 2 -15.16 -19.32 1.74
C SER A 2 -13.88 -18.55 2.12
N LEU A 3 -12.74 -19.25 2.21
CA LEU A 3 -11.42 -18.64 2.48
C LEU A 3 -11.06 -17.54 1.46
N LEU A 4 -11.41 -17.72 0.19
CA LEU A 4 -11.22 -16.74 -0.87
C LEU A 4 -11.96 -15.41 -0.59
N ARG A 5 -13.17 -15.48 -0.05
CA ARG A 5 -13.95 -14.28 0.29
C ARG A 5 -13.32 -13.52 1.45
N ARG A 6 -12.79 -14.21 2.47
CA ARG A 6 -12.10 -13.57 3.60
C ARG A 6 -10.82 -12.84 3.17
N ARG A 7 -10.14 -13.32 2.14
CA ARG A 7 -8.91 -12.73 1.62
C ARG A 7 -9.16 -11.44 0.85
N SER A 8 -10.18 -11.42 -0.02
CA SER A 8 -10.59 -10.19 -0.71
C SER A 8 -11.10 -9.13 0.27
N ASP A 9 -11.82 -9.55 1.32
CA ASP A 9 -12.32 -8.65 2.36
C ASP A 9 -11.18 -7.95 3.13
N ALA A 10 -10.03 -8.61 3.33
CA ALA A 10 -8.87 -8.00 3.99
C ALA A 10 -8.24 -6.88 3.15
N VAL A 11 -8.08 -7.08 1.85
CA VAL A 11 -7.57 -6.02 0.94
C VAL A 11 -8.55 -4.85 0.87
N LEU A 12 -9.87 -5.13 0.80
CA LEU A 12 -10.89 -4.09 0.85
C LEU A 12 -10.86 -3.33 2.17
N GLY A 13 -10.62 -4.03 3.29
CA GLY A 13 -10.47 -3.42 4.60
C GLY A 13 -9.29 -2.43 4.65
N THR A 14 -8.18 -2.76 4.02
CA THR A 14 -7.02 -1.87 3.89
C THR A 14 -7.39 -0.60 3.14
N ILE A 15 -8.07 -0.72 1.99
CA ILE A 15 -8.51 0.42 1.18
C ILE A 15 -9.51 1.30 1.96
N VAL A 16 -10.49 0.69 2.61
CA VAL A 16 -11.48 1.43 3.42
C VAL A 16 -10.78 2.15 4.57
N GLY A 17 -9.83 1.49 5.25
CA GLY A 17 -9.04 2.09 6.32
C GLY A 17 -8.26 3.32 5.85
N ASP A 18 -7.58 3.22 4.72
CA ASP A 18 -6.86 4.33 4.09
C ASP A 18 -7.80 5.50 3.77
N VAL A 19 -8.90 5.26 3.06
CA VAL A 19 -9.85 6.31 2.67
C VAL A 19 -10.46 7.00 3.90
N VAL A 20 -10.84 6.23 4.92
CA VAL A 20 -11.36 6.78 6.19
C VAL A 20 -10.28 7.56 6.93
N GLY A 21 -9.06 7.02 7.00
CA GLY A 21 -7.93 7.62 7.70
C GLY A 21 -7.35 8.85 7.03
N SER A 22 -7.47 8.97 5.70
CA SER A 22 -6.75 9.94 4.88
C SER A 22 -6.87 11.41 5.31
N VAL A 23 -7.99 11.81 5.90
CA VAL A 23 -8.22 13.17 6.40
C VAL A 23 -7.68 13.38 7.82
N TYR A 24 -7.33 12.31 8.51
CA TYR A 24 -6.84 12.32 9.90
C TYR A 24 -5.32 12.07 10.01
N GLU A 25 -4.61 11.86 8.92
CA GLU A 25 -3.17 11.60 8.89
C GLU A 25 -2.31 12.81 9.24
N SER A 26 -2.89 14.01 9.20
CA SER A 26 -2.15 15.21 9.55
C SER A 26 -1.79 15.21 11.04
N ARG A 27 -0.52 15.53 11.35
CA ARG A 27 -0.05 15.73 12.74
C ARG A 27 -0.86 16.78 13.51
N TRP A 28 -1.63 17.60 12.82
CA TRP A 28 -2.46 18.65 13.39
C TRP A 28 -3.91 18.20 13.63
N THR A 29 -4.30 17.06 13.07
CA THR A 29 -5.65 16.50 13.24
C THR A 29 -5.55 15.32 14.20
N LYS A 30 -5.88 15.54 15.46
CA LYS A 30 -6.00 14.48 16.46
C LYS A 30 -7.48 14.09 16.57
N VAL A 31 -7.73 12.79 16.56
CA VAL A 31 -9.05 12.23 16.84
C VAL A 31 -8.99 11.64 18.25
N ASP A 32 -9.50 12.37 19.22
CA ASP A 32 -9.51 11.95 20.63
C ASP A 32 -10.77 11.16 20.98
N ASP A 33 -11.77 11.13 20.10
CA ASP A 33 -13.03 10.43 20.28
C ASP A 33 -13.21 9.35 19.21
N ARG A 34 -13.92 8.29 19.56
CA ARG A 34 -14.34 7.24 18.64
C ARG A 34 -15.52 7.65 17.75
N ALA A 35 -16.19 8.76 18.08
CA ALA A 35 -17.32 9.30 17.34
C ALA A 35 -16.88 10.30 16.25
N PHE A 36 -16.09 9.85 15.28
CA PHE A 36 -15.68 10.65 14.13
C PHE A 36 -16.41 10.19 12.85
N PRO A 37 -16.63 11.08 11.88
CA PRO A 37 -17.21 10.71 10.60
C PRO A 37 -16.29 9.72 9.86
N LEU A 38 -16.81 8.53 9.49
CA LEU A 38 -16.04 7.55 8.71
C LEU A 38 -15.71 8.08 7.30
N LEU A 39 -16.61 8.86 6.72
CA LEU A 39 -16.37 9.54 5.44
C LEU A 39 -16.56 11.04 5.66
N ALA A 40 -15.46 11.75 5.80
CA ALA A 40 -15.44 13.20 5.92
C ALA A 40 -15.21 13.85 4.53
N PRO A 41 -15.59 15.13 4.34
CA PRO A 41 -15.23 15.86 3.14
C PRO A 41 -13.70 15.84 2.94
N GLY A 42 -13.25 15.37 1.78
CA GLY A 42 -11.82 15.22 1.48
C GLY A 42 -11.26 13.82 1.69
N SER A 43 -12.03 12.87 2.24
CA SER A 43 -11.63 11.44 2.28
C SER A 43 -11.35 10.94 0.87
N ARG A 44 -10.17 10.33 0.68
CA ARG A 44 -9.71 9.86 -0.62
C ARG A 44 -8.71 8.72 -0.47
N PRO A 45 -8.52 7.88 -1.49
CA PRO A 45 -7.39 6.96 -1.53
C PRO A 45 -6.06 7.71 -1.49
N THR A 46 -5.08 7.15 -0.74
CA THR A 46 -3.71 7.66 -0.67
C THR A 46 -2.73 6.67 -1.31
N ASP A 47 -1.43 6.88 -1.08
CA ASP A 47 -0.39 5.94 -1.52
C ASP A 47 -0.52 4.57 -0.87
N ASP A 48 -1.11 4.46 0.31
CA ASP A 48 -1.45 3.17 0.94
C ASP A 48 -2.34 2.31 0.02
N THR A 49 -3.43 2.87 -0.49
CA THR A 49 -4.31 2.18 -1.45
C THR A 49 -3.59 1.89 -2.76
N VAL A 50 -2.94 2.90 -3.35
CA VAL A 50 -2.33 2.78 -4.68
C VAL A 50 -1.23 1.70 -4.67
N LEU A 51 -0.35 1.72 -3.67
CA LEU A 51 0.76 0.75 -3.60
C LEU A 51 0.30 -0.63 -3.14
N SER A 52 -0.76 -0.73 -2.33
CA SER A 52 -1.40 -2.02 -2.03
C SER A 52 -1.98 -2.67 -3.28
N LEU A 53 -2.67 -1.92 -4.14
CA LEU A 53 -3.20 -2.43 -5.40
C LEU A 53 -2.07 -2.82 -6.39
N ALA A 54 -0.98 -2.05 -6.41
CA ALA A 54 0.21 -2.39 -7.20
C ALA A 54 0.83 -3.74 -6.75
N VAL A 55 0.94 -3.95 -5.44
CA VAL A 55 1.41 -5.23 -4.89
C VAL A 55 0.44 -6.37 -5.19
N ALA A 56 -0.87 -6.13 -5.05
CA ALA A 56 -1.88 -7.12 -5.41
C ALA A 56 -1.79 -7.55 -6.88
N GLU A 57 -1.57 -6.60 -7.79
CA GLU A 57 -1.35 -6.91 -9.21
C GLU A 57 -0.06 -7.71 -9.40
N ALA A 58 1.07 -7.27 -8.83
CA ALA A 58 2.35 -7.95 -8.97
C ALA A 58 2.27 -9.41 -8.52
N VAL A 59 1.66 -9.67 -7.36
CA VAL A 59 1.46 -11.04 -6.85
C VAL A 59 0.54 -11.86 -7.75
N ARG A 60 -0.58 -11.28 -8.21
CA ARG A 60 -1.54 -11.98 -9.06
C ARG A 60 -0.99 -12.35 -10.43
N THR A 61 -0.09 -11.55 -10.98
CA THR A 61 0.46 -11.71 -12.34
C THR A 61 1.89 -12.23 -12.37
N ASP A 62 2.46 -12.53 -11.19
CA ASP A 62 3.88 -12.89 -11.02
C ASP A 62 4.84 -11.86 -11.64
N ALA A 63 4.47 -10.57 -11.54
CA ALA A 63 5.27 -9.49 -12.08
C ALA A 63 6.29 -8.96 -11.06
N ALA A 64 7.37 -8.36 -11.55
CA ALA A 64 8.37 -7.71 -10.69
C ALA A 64 7.77 -6.53 -9.92
N PHE A 65 8.08 -6.41 -8.61
CA PHE A 65 7.52 -5.37 -7.75
C PHE A 65 7.95 -3.95 -8.16
N ALA A 66 9.23 -3.70 -8.40
CA ALA A 66 9.73 -2.36 -8.69
C ALA A 66 9.03 -1.69 -9.89
N PRO A 67 9.01 -2.29 -11.10
CA PRO A 67 8.34 -1.67 -12.25
C PRO A 67 6.81 -1.57 -12.05
N THR A 68 6.19 -2.50 -11.33
CA THR A 68 4.76 -2.44 -11.05
C THR A 68 4.42 -1.28 -10.11
N LEU A 69 5.17 -1.14 -9.01
CA LEU A 69 5.01 -0.01 -8.09
C LEU A 69 5.24 1.34 -8.79
N GLN A 70 6.29 1.46 -9.63
CA GLN A 70 6.53 2.68 -10.38
C GLN A 70 5.39 3.02 -11.34
N ARG A 71 4.91 2.04 -12.09
CA ARG A 71 3.82 2.24 -13.05
C ARG A 71 2.56 2.75 -12.37
N TRP A 72 2.16 2.13 -11.25
CA TRP A 72 1.01 2.56 -10.47
C TRP A 72 1.22 3.95 -9.87
N ALA A 73 2.39 4.21 -9.28
CA ALA A 73 2.69 5.49 -8.68
C ALA A 73 2.70 6.64 -9.71
N ARG A 74 3.25 6.41 -10.89
CA ARG A 74 3.23 7.38 -12.01
C ARG A 74 1.83 7.63 -12.55
N GLN A 75 0.93 6.64 -12.50
CA GLN A 75 -0.47 6.79 -12.89
C GLN A 75 -1.27 7.63 -11.87
N TYR A 76 -0.88 7.59 -10.62
CA TYR A 76 -1.55 8.32 -9.51
C TYR A 76 -0.55 9.23 -8.75
N PRO A 77 0.06 10.23 -9.41
CA PRO A 77 1.22 10.97 -8.86
C PRO A 77 0.90 11.83 -7.63
N HIS A 78 -0.37 12.08 -7.35
CA HIS A 78 -0.85 12.93 -6.26
C HIS A 78 -1.38 12.14 -5.04
N ALA A 79 -1.06 10.84 -4.94
CA ALA A 79 -1.58 9.99 -3.88
C ALA A 79 -0.98 10.24 -2.48
N GLY A 80 0.08 11.03 -2.35
CA GLY A 80 0.63 11.40 -1.04
C GLY A 80 2.03 10.87 -0.75
N TYR A 81 2.71 10.29 -1.74
CA TYR A 81 4.04 9.68 -1.57
C TYR A 81 5.06 10.57 -0.85
N GLY A 82 5.90 9.95 -0.02
CA GLY A 82 7.05 10.58 0.60
C GLY A 82 8.09 11.04 -0.43
N GLY A 83 8.93 12.03 -0.06
CA GLY A 83 9.89 12.67 -0.97
C GLY A 83 10.88 11.69 -1.61
N MET A 84 11.44 10.75 -0.83
CA MET A 84 12.37 9.73 -1.35
C MET A 84 11.69 8.80 -2.36
N PHE A 85 10.45 8.38 -2.08
CA PHE A 85 9.68 7.55 -2.99
C PHE A 85 9.34 8.31 -4.29
N LYS A 86 9.04 9.62 -4.22
CA LYS A 86 8.82 10.46 -5.42
C LYS A 86 10.04 10.50 -6.32
N ALA A 87 11.23 10.64 -5.75
CA ALA A 87 12.47 10.58 -6.53
C ALA A 87 12.68 9.19 -7.15
N TRP A 88 12.45 8.14 -6.37
CA TRP A 88 12.57 6.75 -6.81
C TRP A 88 11.58 6.42 -7.95
N MET A 89 10.31 6.82 -7.83
CA MET A 89 9.31 6.54 -8.87
C MET A 89 9.57 7.30 -10.17
N ALA A 90 10.29 8.43 -10.12
CA ALA A 90 10.63 9.24 -11.29
C ALA A 90 11.87 8.73 -12.04
N ALA A 91 12.73 7.96 -11.39
CA ALA A 91 13.95 7.43 -11.97
C ALA A 91 13.68 6.43 -13.09
N ASP A 92 14.49 6.45 -14.15
CA ASP A 92 14.42 5.48 -15.25
C ASP A 92 14.90 4.09 -14.82
N ASP A 93 15.93 4.04 -13.96
CA ASP A 93 16.46 2.82 -13.34
C ASP A 93 16.46 2.97 -11.82
N PRO A 94 15.32 2.71 -11.15
CA PRO A 94 15.17 2.91 -9.73
C PRO A 94 15.95 1.86 -8.92
N GLN A 95 16.92 2.32 -8.15
CA GLN A 95 17.66 1.46 -7.22
C GLN A 95 17.03 1.54 -5.82
N PRO A 96 17.09 0.46 -5.02
CA PRO A 96 16.68 0.50 -3.64
C PRO A 96 17.40 1.61 -2.87
N TYR A 97 16.67 2.36 -2.06
CA TYR A 97 17.23 3.50 -1.31
C TYR A 97 17.18 3.32 0.21
N GLY A 98 16.80 2.13 0.68
CA GLY A 98 16.73 1.82 2.12
C GLY A 98 15.73 2.69 2.86
N SER A 99 14.48 2.66 2.45
CA SER A 99 13.41 3.50 3.02
C SER A 99 13.28 3.34 4.53
N PHE A 100 13.21 4.47 5.26
CA PHE A 100 12.87 4.51 6.69
C PHE A 100 11.35 4.67 6.92
N GLY A 101 10.56 4.86 5.87
CA GLY A 101 9.11 5.01 5.96
C GLY A 101 8.39 3.67 6.15
N ASN A 102 7.09 3.75 6.39
CA ASN A 102 6.22 2.58 6.53
C ASN A 102 5.80 1.95 5.19
N GLY A 103 6.33 2.42 4.06
CA GLY A 103 5.88 2.06 2.71
C GLY A 103 5.84 0.56 2.42
N SER A 104 6.78 -0.23 2.94
CA SER A 104 6.76 -1.68 2.77
C SER A 104 5.67 -2.36 3.62
N ALA A 105 5.43 -1.84 4.83
CA ALA A 105 4.42 -2.38 5.75
C ALA A 105 2.99 -2.06 5.30
N MET A 106 2.72 -0.83 4.86
CA MET A 106 1.39 -0.39 4.46
C MET A 106 0.84 -1.17 3.25
N ARG A 107 1.72 -1.65 2.35
CA ARG A 107 1.34 -2.33 1.11
C ARG A 107 1.39 -3.86 1.16
N VAL A 108 1.71 -4.47 2.31
CA VAL A 108 2.00 -5.91 2.41
C VAL A 108 0.76 -6.80 2.44
N ALA A 109 -0.40 -6.29 2.84
CA ALA A 109 -1.62 -7.08 3.05
C ALA A 109 -2.00 -8.00 1.87
N PRO A 110 -1.90 -7.61 0.60
CA PRO A 110 -2.22 -8.48 -0.53
C PRO A 110 -1.35 -9.74 -0.60
N ILE A 111 -0.10 -9.69 -0.13
CA ILE A 111 0.81 -10.84 -0.12
C ILE A 111 0.29 -11.90 0.85
N ALA A 112 -0.08 -11.49 2.08
CA ALA A 112 -0.68 -12.39 3.05
C ALA A 112 -2.02 -12.97 2.59
N CYS A 113 -2.76 -12.23 1.75
CA CYS A 113 -4.01 -12.71 1.17
C CYS A 113 -3.82 -13.73 0.04
N ALA A 114 -2.68 -13.71 -0.63
CA ALA A 114 -2.41 -14.55 -1.81
C ALA A 114 -1.85 -15.93 -1.46
N HIS A 115 -1.19 -16.07 -0.31
CA HIS A 115 -0.48 -17.29 0.06
C HIS A 115 -1.02 -17.88 1.37
N ASP A 116 -0.99 -19.22 1.50
CA ASP A 116 -1.37 -19.96 2.71
C ASP A 116 -0.17 -20.28 3.60
N ASP A 117 1.00 -20.40 3.00
CA ASP A 117 2.24 -20.75 3.67
C ASP A 117 2.92 -19.49 4.22
N LEU A 118 3.19 -19.48 5.51
CA LEU A 118 3.82 -18.35 6.20
C LEU A 118 5.24 -18.09 5.70
N GLU A 119 6.01 -19.12 5.38
CA GLU A 119 7.38 -18.96 4.87
C GLU A 119 7.35 -18.25 3.51
N VAL A 120 6.42 -18.64 2.63
CA VAL A 120 6.20 -17.97 1.33
C VAL A 120 5.74 -16.53 1.53
N VAL A 121 4.83 -16.27 2.47
CA VAL A 121 4.39 -14.90 2.80
C VAL A 121 5.57 -14.04 3.19
N LEU A 122 6.42 -14.54 4.11
CA LEU A 122 7.58 -13.79 4.60
C LEU A 122 8.62 -13.52 3.49
N GLU A 123 8.90 -14.53 2.65
CA GLU A 123 9.80 -14.38 1.51
C GLU A 123 9.30 -13.32 0.52
N VAL A 124 8.04 -13.42 0.09
CA VAL A 124 7.45 -12.50 -0.89
C VAL A 124 7.33 -11.08 -0.30
N ALA A 125 7.00 -10.96 0.99
CA ALA A 125 6.97 -9.67 1.69
C ALA A 125 8.36 -9.02 1.72
N ALA A 126 9.41 -9.78 2.03
CA ALA A 126 10.79 -9.30 1.99
C ALA A 126 11.17 -8.83 0.58
N ARG A 127 10.86 -9.61 -0.46
CA ARG A 127 11.08 -9.23 -1.87
C ARG A 127 10.36 -7.93 -2.25
N SER A 128 9.13 -7.73 -1.77
CA SER A 128 8.40 -6.47 -1.97
C SER A 128 9.00 -5.29 -1.21
N ALA A 129 9.59 -5.53 -0.03
CA ALA A 129 10.14 -4.47 0.80
C ALA A 129 11.48 -3.93 0.26
N ILE A 130 12.37 -4.82 -0.17
CA ILE A 130 13.74 -4.46 -0.56
C ILE A 130 13.86 -3.65 -1.85
N VAL A 131 12.80 -3.42 -2.59
CA VAL A 131 12.84 -2.63 -3.84
C VAL A 131 12.81 -1.12 -3.61
N THR A 132 12.51 -0.67 -2.38
CA THR A 132 12.50 0.75 -1.95
C THR A 132 13.30 0.92 -0.63
#